data_eae20e96ed300f0b542e2d6fbe8dd86e
#
_entry.id   eae20e96ed300f0b542e2d6fbe8dd86e
#
_cell.length_a   1.000
_cell.length_b   1.000
_cell.length_c   1.000
_cell.angle_alpha   90.00
_cell.angle_beta   90.00
_cell.angle_gamma   90.00
#
_symmetry.space_group_name_H-M   'P 1'
#
loop_
_entity.id
_entity.type
_entity.pdbx_description
1 polymer ?
#
loop_
_entity_poly.entity_id
_entity_poly.type
_entity_poly.pdbx_seq_one_letter_code
_entity_poly.pdbx_strand_id
1 'polypeptide(L)'
;SNSQSGLQLQENFAHSPNFRVHQARSRSEAGRMMRDSVISGFIVIPYNFEALLVGGQGKAAVAPIQVIVSGGEPNTANFIRGYSQGVIANWQQTRTPGGVIQKQPLDVAPRYWFNPAAKSRWYLVPGSITIVMTLIGTMLTALVIAREYERGTMESLFATPVTRMQILLGKLIPYYFLGMF
;
A
#
# COMPACT_ATOMS: atom_id res chain seq x y z
N SER A 1 -9.40 -16.96 15.25
CA SER A 1 -9.24 -17.93 16.35
C SER A 1 -10.13 -17.52 17.51
N ASN A 2 -10.97 -18.41 18.02
CA ASN A 2 -11.80 -18.18 19.23
C ASN A 2 -11.04 -18.54 20.50
N SER A 3 -9.72 -18.70 20.45
CA SER A 3 -8.89 -18.96 21.62
C SER A 3 -8.74 -17.69 22.47
N GLN A 4 -8.62 -17.84 23.77
CA GLN A 4 -8.45 -16.73 24.71
C GLN A 4 -7.23 -15.85 24.32
N SER A 5 -6.11 -16.47 23.99
CA SER A 5 -4.91 -15.78 23.55
C SER A 5 -5.08 -15.06 22.22
N GLY A 6 -5.88 -15.63 21.31
CA GLY A 6 -6.22 -15.00 20.03
C GLY A 6 -7.08 -13.76 20.20
N LEU A 7 -8.07 -13.81 21.12
CA LEU A 7 -8.91 -12.66 21.45
C LEU A 7 -8.11 -11.54 22.12
N GLN A 8 -7.26 -11.86 23.08
CA GLN A 8 -6.37 -10.89 23.72
C GLN A 8 -5.44 -10.19 22.70
N LEU A 9 -4.88 -10.95 21.76
CA LEU A 9 -4.06 -10.37 20.70
C LEU A 9 -4.88 -9.43 19.81
N GLN A 10 -6.10 -9.81 19.46
CA GLN A 10 -7.00 -8.97 18.69
C GLN A 10 -7.34 -7.67 19.42
N GLU A 11 -7.60 -7.73 20.73
CA GLU A 11 -7.84 -6.55 21.55
C GLU A 11 -6.63 -5.63 21.61
N ASN A 12 -5.41 -6.18 21.71
CA ASN A 12 -4.19 -5.37 21.67
C ASN A 12 -4.03 -4.62 20.36
N PHE A 13 -4.40 -5.24 19.22
CA PHE A 13 -4.43 -4.54 17.94
C PHE A 13 -5.52 -3.48 17.89
N ALA A 14 -6.71 -3.76 18.42
CA ALA A 14 -7.83 -2.82 18.43
C ALA A 14 -7.55 -1.58 19.30
N HIS A 15 -6.83 -1.72 20.40
CA HIS A 15 -6.44 -0.62 21.28
C HIS A 15 -5.17 0.12 20.80
N SER A 16 -4.48 -0.38 19.79
CA SER A 16 -3.30 0.32 19.24
C SER A 16 -3.71 1.57 18.49
N PRO A 17 -3.12 2.74 18.78
CA PRO A 17 -3.45 3.99 18.09
C PRO A 17 -3.08 3.98 16.59
N ASN A 18 -2.24 3.03 16.19
CA ASN A 18 -1.70 2.94 14.84
C ASN A 18 -2.57 2.10 13.89
N PHE A 19 -3.61 1.43 14.42
CA PHE A 19 -4.46 0.53 13.63
C PHE A 19 -5.94 0.87 13.78
N ARG A 20 -6.66 0.87 12.66
CA ARG A 20 -8.12 0.76 12.62
C ARG A 20 -8.46 -0.66 12.24
N VAL A 21 -8.95 -1.44 13.20
CA VAL A 21 -9.20 -2.87 13.02
C VAL A 21 -10.61 -3.11 12.49
N HIS A 22 -10.71 -3.80 11.37
CA HIS A 22 -11.95 -4.32 10.80
C HIS A 22 -11.95 -5.84 10.95
N GLN A 23 -13.04 -6.40 11.45
CA GLN A 23 -13.18 -7.85 11.57
C GLN A 23 -13.66 -8.44 10.24
N ALA A 24 -12.92 -9.39 9.71
CA ALA A 24 -13.33 -10.18 8.56
C ALA A 24 -13.65 -11.61 8.99
N ARG A 25 -14.74 -12.17 8.47
CA ARG A 25 -15.20 -13.52 8.81
C ARG A 25 -14.38 -14.60 8.10
N SER A 26 -13.73 -14.25 6.99
CA SER A 26 -12.94 -15.20 6.21
C SER A 26 -11.74 -14.53 5.55
N ARG A 27 -10.71 -15.34 5.23
CA ARG A 27 -9.54 -14.87 4.50
C ARG A 27 -9.89 -14.35 3.09
N SER A 28 -10.91 -14.93 2.45
CA SER A 28 -11.38 -14.49 1.13
C SER A 28 -12.06 -13.13 1.20
N GLU A 29 -12.81 -12.85 2.27
CA GLU A 29 -13.42 -11.54 2.53
C GLU A 29 -12.34 -10.47 2.78
N ALA A 30 -11.37 -10.75 3.66
CA ALA A 30 -10.24 -9.85 3.89
C ALA A 30 -9.44 -9.57 2.60
N GLY A 31 -9.26 -10.59 1.76
CA GLY A 31 -8.60 -10.43 0.46
C GLY A 31 -9.41 -9.56 -0.53
N ARG A 32 -10.75 -9.61 -0.49
CA ARG A 32 -11.59 -8.68 -1.27
C ARG A 32 -11.45 -7.26 -0.76
N MET A 33 -11.60 -7.04 0.55
CA MET A 33 -11.46 -5.72 1.17
C MET A 33 -10.10 -5.08 0.86
N MET A 34 -9.04 -5.90 0.75
CA MET A 34 -7.72 -5.41 0.39
C MET A 34 -7.62 -5.05 -1.10
N ARG A 35 -8.24 -5.81 -2.01
CA ARG A 35 -8.32 -5.46 -3.45
C ARG A 35 -9.12 -4.19 -3.68
N ASP A 36 -10.19 -4.01 -2.92
CA ASP A 36 -11.05 -2.82 -2.98
C ASP A 36 -10.45 -1.61 -2.23
N SER A 37 -9.20 -1.74 -1.77
CA SER A 37 -8.45 -0.69 -1.04
C SER A 37 -9.13 -0.22 0.25
N VAL A 38 -10.05 -1.02 0.81
CA VAL A 38 -10.72 -0.74 2.10
C VAL A 38 -9.76 -0.94 3.26
N ILE A 39 -8.86 -1.94 3.14
CA ILE A 39 -7.81 -2.23 4.12
C ILE A 39 -6.44 -2.35 3.43
N SER A 40 -5.40 -1.88 4.11
CA SER A 40 -4.01 -1.95 3.61
C SER A 40 -3.30 -3.26 3.96
N GLY A 41 -3.88 -4.07 4.85
CA GLY A 41 -3.37 -5.38 5.23
C GLY A 41 -4.31 -6.11 6.16
N PHE A 42 -4.04 -7.39 6.40
CA PHE A 42 -4.80 -8.19 7.36
C PHE A 42 -3.91 -9.23 8.07
N ILE A 43 -4.35 -9.62 9.26
CA ILE A 43 -3.63 -10.58 10.10
C ILE A 43 -4.42 -11.87 10.15
N VAL A 44 -3.73 -12.99 9.94
CA VAL A 44 -4.30 -14.33 10.06
C VAL A 44 -3.75 -14.99 11.32
N ILE A 45 -4.64 -15.23 12.29
CA ILE A 45 -4.34 -15.99 13.51
C ILE A 45 -4.86 -17.41 13.28
N PRO A 46 -3.97 -18.45 13.30
CA PRO A 46 -4.40 -19.82 13.04
C PRO A 46 -5.40 -20.30 14.12
N TYR A 47 -6.24 -21.27 13.76
CA TYR A 47 -7.23 -21.83 14.68
C TYR A 47 -6.61 -22.57 15.87
N ASN A 48 -5.43 -23.17 15.67
CA ASN A 48 -4.65 -23.89 16.66
C ASN A 48 -3.60 -23.02 17.38
N PHE A 49 -3.79 -21.70 17.38
CA PHE A 49 -2.85 -20.73 17.95
C PHE A 49 -2.50 -21.02 19.41
N GLU A 50 -3.50 -21.35 20.24
CA GLU A 50 -3.32 -21.70 21.65
C GLU A 50 -2.48 -22.97 21.84
N ALA A 51 -2.78 -24.00 21.06
CA ALA A 51 -2.03 -25.27 21.10
C ALA A 51 -0.56 -25.09 20.72
N LEU A 52 -0.30 -24.21 19.74
CA LEU A 52 1.06 -23.88 19.33
C LEU A 52 1.82 -23.04 20.38
N LEU A 53 1.12 -22.21 21.14
CA LEU A 53 1.71 -21.44 22.23
C LEU A 53 2.07 -22.32 23.47
N VAL A 54 1.25 -23.34 23.77
CA VAL A 54 1.43 -24.21 24.93
C VAL A 54 2.32 -25.42 24.59
N GLY A 55 2.25 -25.92 23.37
CA GLY A 55 2.95 -27.15 22.95
C GLY A 55 4.45 -27.00 22.67
N GLY A 56 5.03 -25.84 22.85
CA GLY A 56 6.41 -25.51 22.48
C GLY A 56 7.51 -25.96 23.44
N GLN A 57 7.27 -26.89 24.35
CA GLN A 57 8.28 -27.37 25.35
C GLN A 57 9.33 -28.34 24.82
N GLY A 58 9.50 -28.50 23.49
CA GLY A 58 10.47 -29.48 23.04
C GLY A 58 11.17 -29.25 21.68
N LYS A 59 10.56 -28.55 20.78
CA LYS A 59 11.14 -28.08 19.50
C LYS A 59 10.42 -26.78 19.19
N ALA A 60 11.14 -25.72 18.90
CA ALA A 60 10.64 -24.38 18.63
C ALA A 60 9.38 -24.37 17.72
N ALA A 61 8.23 -24.66 18.30
CA ALA A 61 6.94 -24.54 17.61
C ALA A 61 6.60 -23.06 17.59
N VAL A 62 7.12 -22.41 16.57
CA VAL A 62 6.83 -21.01 16.26
C VAL A 62 5.36 -20.94 15.89
N ALA A 63 4.54 -20.26 16.67
CA ALA A 63 3.15 -20.00 16.28
C ALA A 63 3.15 -18.95 15.16
N PRO A 64 2.92 -19.34 13.89
CA PRO A 64 3.05 -18.43 12.79
C PRO A 64 1.85 -17.48 12.72
N ILE A 65 2.05 -16.24 13.09
CA ILE A 65 1.09 -15.17 12.81
C ILE A 65 1.44 -14.63 11.43
N GLN A 66 0.52 -14.75 10.49
CA GLN A 66 0.72 -14.22 9.16
C GLN A 66 0.20 -12.79 9.08
N VAL A 67 1.08 -11.84 8.84
CA VAL A 67 0.74 -10.45 8.53
C VAL A 67 0.83 -10.29 7.02
N ILE A 68 -0.31 -10.14 6.37
CA ILE A 68 -0.42 -9.99 4.92
C ILE A 68 -0.68 -8.51 4.63
N VAL A 69 0.18 -7.90 3.84
CA VAL A 69 0.14 -6.48 3.51
C VAL A 69 0.10 -6.27 1.99
N SER A 70 -0.51 -5.16 1.57
CA SER A 70 -0.46 -4.74 0.18
C SER A 70 0.94 -4.26 -0.17
N GLY A 71 1.57 -4.87 -1.18
CA GLY A 71 2.89 -4.45 -1.68
C GLY A 71 2.83 -3.30 -2.69
N GLY A 72 1.63 -2.76 -2.98
CA GLY A 72 1.45 -1.61 -3.86
C GLY A 72 2.12 -0.35 -3.29
N GLU A 73 2.10 -0.18 -1.97
CA GLU A 73 2.75 0.91 -1.26
C GLU A 73 3.81 0.38 -0.29
N PRO A 74 5.08 0.27 -0.71
CA PRO A 74 6.13 -0.33 0.10
C PRO A 74 6.35 0.35 1.44
N ASN A 75 6.19 1.67 1.53
CA ASN A 75 6.35 2.41 2.78
C ASN A 75 5.26 2.02 3.78
N THR A 76 4.00 2.04 3.36
CA THR A 76 2.84 1.63 4.18
C THR A 76 3.00 0.18 4.64
N ALA A 77 3.44 -0.72 3.75
CA ALA A 77 3.69 -2.11 4.08
C ALA A 77 4.79 -2.28 5.16
N ASN A 78 5.86 -1.51 5.09
CA ASN A 78 6.93 -1.52 6.09
C ASN A 78 6.45 -0.95 7.44
N PHE A 79 5.63 0.11 7.45
CA PHE A 79 5.03 0.64 8.68
C PHE A 79 4.09 -0.38 9.33
N ILE A 80 3.19 -0.99 8.58
CA ILE A 80 2.28 -2.03 9.10
C ILE A 80 3.09 -3.17 9.71
N ARG A 81 4.15 -3.62 9.06
CA ARG A 81 5.04 -4.66 9.58
C ARG A 81 5.68 -4.25 10.89
N GLY A 82 6.29 -3.05 10.95
CA GLY A 82 6.99 -2.55 12.14
C GLY A 82 6.03 -2.40 13.33
N TYR A 83 4.87 -1.77 13.12
CA TYR A 83 3.87 -1.61 14.17
C TYR A 83 3.27 -2.94 14.61
N SER A 84 3.01 -3.88 13.69
CA SER A 84 2.52 -5.21 14.04
C SER A 84 3.53 -5.98 14.89
N GLN A 85 4.82 -5.89 14.58
CA GLN A 85 5.87 -6.48 15.42
C GLN A 85 5.89 -5.86 16.81
N GLY A 86 5.73 -4.54 16.92
CA GLY A 86 5.67 -3.84 18.21
C GLY A 86 4.48 -4.28 19.07
N VAL A 87 3.27 -4.38 18.48
CA VAL A 87 2.06 -4.84 19.20
C VAL A 87 2.22 -6.29 19.67
N ILE A 88 2.75 -7.16 18.82
CA ILE A 88 2.99 -8.56 19.16
C ILE A 88 4.05 -8.69 20.27
N ALA A 89 5.13 -7.92 20.19
CA ALA A 89 6.17 -7.93 21.23
C ALA A 89 5.63 -7.44 22.60
N ASN A 90 4.84 -6.38 22.60
CA ASN A 90 4.18 -5.87 23.81
C ASN A 90 3.20 -6.90 24.39
N TRP A 91 2.40 -7.54 23.57
CA TRP A 91 1.49 -8.61 24.01
C TRP A 91 2.25 -9.80 24.59
N GLN A 92 3.40 -10.19 24.04
CA GLN A 92 4.26 -11.23 24.59
C GLN A 92 4.81 -10.87 25.98
N GLN A 93 5.26 -9.62 26.16
CA GLN A 93 5.76 -9.13 27.44
C GLN A 93 4.68 -9.15 28.54
N THR A 94 3.45 -8.81 28.20
CA THR A 94 2.32 -8.78 29.17
C THR A 94 1.91 -10.18 29.64
N ARG A 95 2.21 -11.22 28.88
CA ARG A 95 1.91 -12.62 29.24
C ARG A 95 2.95 -13.29 30.12
N THR A 96 4.11 -12.69 30.32
CA THR A 96 5.19 -13.27 31.14
C THR A 96 5.37 -12.47 32.43
N PRO A 97 4.55 -12.72 33.48
CA PRO A 97 4.78 -12.10 34.77
C PRO A 97 6.01 -12.79 35.40
N GLY A 98 7.14 -12.09 35.40
CA GLY A 98 8.32 -12.58 36.13
C GLY A 98 9.65 -12.51 35.39
N GLY A 99 9.79 -11.77 34.31
CA GLY A 99 11.09 -11.34 33.77
C GLY A 99 11.97 -12.42 33.14
N VAL A 100 11.60 -13.67 33.11
CA VAL A 100 12.24 -14.68 32.30
C VAL A 100 11.59 -14.62 30.94
N ILE A 101 12.20 -13.90 30.03
CA ILE A 101 11.87 -13.92 28.60
C ILE A 101 12.15 -15.34 28.11
N GLN A 102 11.22 -16.26 28.33
CA GLN A 102 11.17 -17.44 27.46
C GLN A 102 10.79 -16.90 26.08
N LYS A 103 11.81 -16.58 25.32
CA LYS A 103 11.74 -16.26 23.90
C LYS A 103 11.11 -17.47 23.18
N GLN A 104 9.82 -17.62 23.29
CA GLN A 104 9.12 -18.34 22.22
C GLN A 104 9.03 -17.35 21.05
N PRO A 105 9.82 -17.53 20.01
CA PRO A 105 9.80 -16.63 18.89
C PRO A 105 8.46 -16.81 18.20
N LEU A 106 7.55 -15.83 18.40
CA LEU A 106 6.45 -15.66 17.45
C LEU A 106 7.10 -15.21 16.16
N ASP A 107 7.16 -16.10 15.20
CA ASP A 107 7.63 -15.74 13.85
C ASP A 107 6.50 -14.99 13.15
N VAL A 108 6.70 -13.71 12.99
CA VAL A 108 5.85 -12.88 12.15
C VAL A 108 6.32 -13.11 10.72
N ALA A 109 5.64 -13.99 10.00
CA ALA A 109 5.90 -14.20 8.58
C ALA A 109 5.19 -13.12 7.76
N PRO A 110 5.87 -12.04 7.37
CA PRO A 110 5.28 -11.03 6.51
C PRO A 110 5.07 -11.63 5.12
N ARG A 111 3.86 -11.56 4.63
CA ARG A 111 3.53 -11.99 3.27
C ARG A 111 3.00 -10.80 2.48
N TYR A 112 3.72 -10.41 1.46
CA TYR A 112 3.29 -9.36 0.55
C TYR A 112 2.38 -9.97 -0.52
N TRP A 113 1.21 -9.39 -0.73
CA TRP A 113 0.25 -9.84 -1.73
C TRP A 113 0.73 -9.54 -3.16
N PHE A 114 1.35 -8.38 -3.31
CA PHE A 114 1.97 -7.91 -4.55
C PHE A 114 3.37 -7.41 -4.20
N ASN A 115 4.34 -7.53 -5.11
CA ASN A 115 5.72 -7.11 -4.86
C ASN A 115 6.34 -7.77 -3.60
N PRO A 116 6.59 -9.11 -3.60
CA PRO A 116 7.09 -9.82 -2.40
C PRO A 116 8.40 -9.30 -1.84
N ALA A 117 9.20 -8.66 -2.68
CA ALA A 117 10.48 -8.07 -2.29
C ALA A 117 10.34 -6.65 -1.70
N ALA A 118 9.13 -6.08 -1.63
CA ALA A 118 8.83 -4.70 -1.20
C ALA A 118 9.79 -3.67 -1.82
N LYS A 119 10.16 -3.87 -3.10
CA LYS A 119 11.09 -2.98 -3.80
C LYS A 119 10.37 -1.71 -4.22
N SER A 120 10.73 -0.60 -3.61
CA SER A 120 10.15 0.72 -3.87
C SER A 120 10.23 1.14 -5.34
N ARG A 121 11.20 0.65 -6.10
CA ARG A 121 11.35 0.98 -7.52
C ARG A 121 10.13 0.60 -8.37
N TRP A 122 9.42 -0.49 -8.06
CA TRP A 122 8.22 -0.91 -8.78
C TRP A 122 7.03 0.04 -8.62
N TYR A 123 7.06 0.86 -7.58
CA TYR A 123 6.08 1.91 -7.34
C TYR A 123 6.60 3.27 -7.81
N LEU A 124 7.85 3.60 -7.47
CA LEU A 124 8.43 4.92 -7.73
C LEU A 124 8.68 5.16 -9.23
N VAL A 125 9.14 4.16 -9.98
CA VAL A 125 9.47 4.33 -11.41
C VAL A 125 8.22 4.69 -12.24
N PRO A 126 7.10 3.95 -12.19
CA PRO A 126 5.90 4.35 -12.92
C PRO A 126 5.35 5.70 -12.47
N GLY A 127 5.37 5.97 -11.15
CA GLY A 127 4.92 7.23 -10.59
C GLY A 127 5.77 8.42 -11.06
N SER A 128 7.09 8.30 -11.05
CA SER A 128 7.99 9.36 -11.52
C SER A 128 7.84 9.62 -13.02
N ILE A 129 7.70 8.58 -13.83
CA ILE A 129 7.45 8.73 -15.27
C ILE A 129 6.17 9.54 -15.49
N THR A 130 5.08 9.22 -14.79
CA THR A 130 3.81 9.95 -14.93
C THR A 130 3.96 11.43 -14.58
N ILE A 131 4.66 11.75 -13.48
CA ILE A 131 4.89 13.12 -13.04
C ILE A 131 5.72 13.89 -14.08
N VAL A 132 6.83 13.30 -14.55
CA VAL A 132 7.72 13.92 -15.54
C VAL A 132 6.99 14.16 -16.85
N MET A 133 6.25 13.17 -17.35
CA MET A 133 5.47 13.30 -18.60
C MET A 133 4.39 14.37 -18.49
N THR A 134 3.69 14.45 -17.35
CA THR A 134 2.68 15.50 -17.12
C THR A 134 3.33 16.88 -17.11
N LEU A 135 4.47 17.04 -16.44
CA LEU A 135 5.19 18.31 -16.34
C LEU A 135 5.70 18.77 -17.70
N ILE A 136 6.36 17.88 -18.44
CA ILE A 136 6.86 18.19 -19.79
C ILE A 136 5.70 18.50 -20.74
N GLY A 137 4.64 17.71 -20.73
CA GLY A 137 3.47 17.92 -21.59
C GLY A 137 2.79 19.26 -21.33
N THR A 138 2.62 19.63 -20.05
CA THR A 138 2.06 20.93 -19.66
C THR A 138 2.95 22.08 -20.09
N MET A 139 4.25 21.96 -19.88
CA MET A 139 5.22 23.01 -20.22
C MET A 139 5.32 23.21 -21.74
N LEU A 140 5.37 22.13 -22.53
CA LEU A 140 5.38 22.19 -23.99
C LEU A 140 4.10 22.85 -24.53
N THR A 141 2.93 22.45 -24.01
CA THR A 141 1.64 23.02 -24.42
C THR A 141 1.58 24.51 -24.12
N ALA A 142 2.00 24.93 -22.93
CA ALA A 142 2.02 26.33 -22.55
C ALA A 142 2.97 27.15 -23.44
N LEU A 143 4.16 26.64 -23.72
CA LEU A 143 5.17 27.30 -24.55
C LEU A 143 4.72 27.46 -25.99
N VAL A 144 4.03 26.46 -26.53
CA VAL A 144 3.48 26.54 -27.92
C VAL A 144 2.41 27.61 -28.01
N ILE A 145 1.50 27.66 -27.03
CA ILE A 145 0.45 28.68 -27.01
C ILE A 145 1.06 30.07 -26.84
N ALA A 146 2.04 30.22 -25.93
CA ALA A 146 2.72 31.51 -25.74
C ALA A 146 3.41 32.01 -27.01
N ARG A 147 4.14 31.14 -27.71
CA ARG A 147 4.80 31.48 -29.00
C ARG A 147 3.82 31.95 -30.09
N GLU A 148 2.64 31.36 -30.11
CA GLU A 148 1.63 31.77 -31.12
C GLU A 148 1.03 33.14 -30.79
N TYR A 149 0.86 33.42 -29.50
CA TYR A 149 0.48 34.77 -29.04
C TYR A 149 1.55 35.82 -29.42
N GLU A 150 2.82 35.50 -29.17
CA GLU A 150 3.93 36.41 -29.51
C GLU A 150 4.07 36.67 -31.02
N ARG A 151 3.75 35.67 -31.85
CA ARG A 151 3.83 35.78 -33.32
C ARG A 151 2.59 36.40 -33.93
N GLY A 152 1.54 36.70 -33.17
CA GLY A 152 0.29 37.25 -33.71
C GLY A 152 -0.54 36.29 -34.53
N THR A 153 -0.13 35.01 -34.61
CA THR A 153 -0.83 33.98 -35.42
C THR A 153 -2.18 33.58 -34.81
N MET A 154 -2.39 33.85 -33.54
CA MET A 154 -3.68 33.61 -32.88
C MET A 154 -4.80 34.47 -33.42
N GLU A 155 -4.53 35.72 -33.77
CA GLU A 155 -5.52 36.64 -34.39
C GLU A 155 -5.98 36.09 -35.73
N SER A 156 -5.05 35.58 -36.55
CA SER A 156 -5.35 34.96 -37.85
C SER A 156 -6.19 33.68 -37.69
N LEU A 157 -5.96 32.91 -36.64
CA LEU A 157 -6.74 31.71 -36.34
C LEU A 157 -8.18 32.03 -35.90
N PHE A 158 -8.37 33.12 -35.16
CA PHE A 158 -9.71 33.56 -34.76
C PHE A 158 -10.50 34.20 -35.92
N ALA A 159 -9.83 34.63 -36.98
CA ALA A 159 -10.48 35.12 -38.18
C ALA A 159 -11.00 34.00 -39.12
N THR A 160 -10.61 32.73 -38.83
CA THR A 160 -11.09 31.56 -39.58
C THR A 160 -12.34 30.96 -38.93
N PRO A 161 -13.28 30.36 -39.69
CA PRO A 161 -14.49 29.74 -39.14
C PRO A 161 -14.22 28.39 -38.43
N VAL A 162 -13.12 28.29 -37.69
CA VAL A 162 -12.70 27.10 -36.95
C VAL A 162 -13.15 27.19 -35.50
N THR A 163 -13.72 26.13 -34.99
CA THR A 163 -14.16 26.08 -33.57
C THR A 163 -12.97 25.97 -32.64
N ARG A 164 -13.10 26.53 -31.43
CA ARG A 164 -12.06 26.49 -30.38
C ARG A 164 -11.57 25.05 -30.08
N MET A 165 -12.49 24.07 -30.13
CA MET A 165 -12.16 22.66 -29.92
C MET A 165 -11.30 22.07 -31.03
N GLN A 166 -11.53 22.47 -32.28
CA GLN A 166 -10.71 22.01 -33.42
C GLN A 166 -9.28 22.55 -33.34
N ILE A 167 -9.12 23.80 -32.89
CA ILE A 167 -7.79 24.39 -32.66
C ILE A 167 -7.06 23.65 -31.53
N LEU A 168 -7.73 23.38 -30.42
CA LEU A 168 -7.15 22.65 -29.29
C LEU A 168 -6.77 21.22 -29.68
N LEU A 169 -7.67 20.47 -30.31
CA LEU A 169 -7.40 19.09 -30.72
C LEU A 169 -6.29 19.01 -31.80
N GLY A 170 -6.29 19.94 -32.76
CA GLY A 170 -5.24 19.98 -33.78
C GLY A 170 -3.84 20.20 -33.23
N LYS A 171 -3.73 20.81 -32.03
CA LYS A 171 -2.45 20.99 -31.34
C LYS A 171 -2.15 19.87 -30.37
N LEU A 172 -3.10 19.43 -29.56
CA LEU A 172 -2.91 18.38 -28.57
C LEU A 172 -2.52 17.04 -29.22
N ILE A 173 -3.12 16.67 -30.35
CA ILE A 173 -2.89 15.38 -31.00
C ILE A 173 -1.41 15.17 -31.39
N PRO A 174 -0.76 16.07 -32.16
CA PRO A 174 0.65 15.88 -32.52
C PRO A 174 1.58 15.89 -31.29
N TYR A 175 1.32 16.73 -30.30
CA TYR A 175 2.15 16.74 -29.07
C TYR A 175 1.93 15.50 -28.19
N TYR A 176 0.75 14.94 -28.20
CA TYR A 176 0.49 13.66 -27.54
C TYR A 176 1.33 12.53 -28.18
N PHE A 177 1.36 12.47 -29.51
CA PHE A 177 2.20 11.50 -30.19
C PHE A 177 3.69 11.74 -29.97
N LEU A 178 4.13 12.98 -29.93
CA LEU A 178 5.52 13.34 -29.70
C LEU A 178 5.96 13.03 -28.27
N GLY A 179 5.06 13.10 -27.31
CA GLY A 179 5.33 12.72 -25.91
C GLY A 179 5.28 11.21 -25.64
N MET A 180 4.71 10.41 -26.56
CA MET A 180 4.70 8.95 -26.46
C MET A 180 5.94 8.29 -27.06
N PHE A 181 6.71 8.96 -27.91
CA PHE A 181 7.96 8.49 -28.50
C PHE A 181 9.18 9.05 -27.78
#